data_576d8c2bb391f01d6a3664aff05fe169
#
_entry.id   576d8c2bb391f01d6a3664aff05fe169
#
_cell.length_a   1.000
_cell.length_b   1.000
_cell.length_c   1.000
_cell.angle_alpha   90.00
_cell.angle_beta   90.00
_cell.angle_gamma   90.00
#
_symmetry.space_group_name_H-M   'P 1'
#
loop_
_entity.id
_entity.type
_entity.pdbx_description
1 polymer ?
#
loop_
_entity_poly.entity_id
_entity_poly.type
_entity_poly.pdbx_seq_one_letter_code
_entity_poly.pdbx_strand_id
1 'polypeptide(L)'
;MYSTVNVDYTTVDQSAENPTDYHSQAGTLTFSLGQQSRYVTIPIIDSSNVEIDETFLVNLTNIQSNGANVIFADEQAEVTILDDEVATAEVDLRVVNSPTGTQLDGATAALPDNQDWISEWATYWVEIWVNVNTDSNQGVFATELDLNYQTEYSSAVEIEFGASFTQNQTGVINDATGIIEGLSAETNATELGIDSYLLFARIKFQPLAEDQVELDLEGKSIGPYDMGFNITSQQVSLVGDIPVATNLADFTGANIWANPYDLNDDDAINFRDLMIFASVYRSIPSESTSDYSWFADYNQSDLVDFRDLTLFASNYSKQKLNHTTINYPQNYPDIWNQTVLADAQYEPQMEANPVTQTAAQTVLKSVVEHVGPGLNSSETEKLENLDIQVVDLAENTLGRAVPGTIYIDINAAGYGWFVDATPGDHNEFSYSSELTLLALPQSEAAKQIDLWSVILHEIGHILGHEHEDEGAMQETLSPGVRKLLSREWNRDFNSQSKAADSFFSTVLDEAELILF
;
A
#
# COMPACT_ATOMS: atom_id res chain seq x y z
N MET A 1 15.55 12.44 70.80
CA MET A 1 14.18 12.72 71.26
C MET A 1 14.11 12.39 72.75
N TYR A 2 13.71 13.31 73.61
CA TYR A 2 13.71 13.15 75.08
C TYR A 2 12.30 12.89 75.66
N SER A 3 11.29 12.88 74.81
CA SER A 3 9.90 12.63 75.16
C SER A 3 9.15 11.93 74.04
N THR A 4 7.99 11.39 74.37
CA THR A 4 7.04 10.89 73.36
C THR A 4 6.52 12.04 72.52
N VAL A 5 6.42 11.85 71.22
CA VAL A 5 5.81 12.78 70.27
C VAL A 5 4.65 12.12 69.58
N ASN A 6 3.49 12.82 69.58
CA ASN A 6 2.30 12.41 68.83
C ASN A 6 2.10 13.34 67.65
N VAL A 7 1.70 12.79 66.52
CA VAL A 7 1.38 13.53 65.28
C VAL A 7 0.11 12.92 64.71
N ASP A 8 -0.88 13.72 64.43
CA ASP A 8 -2.08 13.27 63.76
C ASP A 8 -1.86 13.29 62.24
N TYR A 9 -2.44 12.29 61.57
CA TYR A 9 -2.43 12.17 60.12
C TYR A 9 -3.81 11.97 59.59
N THR A 10 -4.06 12.43 58.33
CA THR A 10 -5.29 12.19 57.59
C THR A 10 -4.98 12.17 56.07
N THR A 11 -5.68 11.29 55.35
CA THR A 11 -5.71 11.35 53.88
C THR A 11 -6.71 12.38 53.41
N VAL A 12 -6.44 12.97 52.23
CA VAL A 12 -7.30 13.97 51.57
C VAL A 12 -7.32 13.68 50.09
N ASP A 13 -8.51 13.58 49.50
CA ASP A 13 -8.72 13.32 48.08
C ASP A 13 -8.12 14.44 47.21
N GLN A 14 -7.59 14.06 46.05
CA GLN A 14 -7.25 14.93 44.93
C GLN A 14 -7.88 14.39 43.66
N SER A 15 -7.16 13.81 42.71
CA SER A 15 -7.74 13.05 41.61
C SER A 15 -8.24 11.68 42.08
N ALA A 16 -7.49 11.02 42.96
CA ALA A 16 -7.97 9.80 43.61
C ALA A 16 -8.99 10.11 44.71
N GLU A 17 -10.15 9.45 44.68
CA GLU A 17 -11.29 9.67 45.56
C GLU A 17 -11.56 8.46 46.50
N ASN A 18 -11.87 8.72 47.73
CA ASN A 18 -12.39 7.72 48.65
C ASN A 18 -13.92 7.61 48.49
N PRO A 19 -14.52 6.43 48.37
CA PRO A 19 -13.94 5.08 48.56
C PRO A 19 -13.70 4.35 47.21
N THR A 20 -13.60 5.03 46.10
CA THR A 20 -13.42 4.39 44.78
C THR A 20 -11.98 3.91 44.54
N ASP A 21 -11.00 4.71 44.87
CA ASP A 21 -9.59 4.45 44.49
C ASP A 21 -8.73 4.07 45.69
N TYR A 22 -9.12 4.51 46.88
CA TYR A 22 -8.46 4.12 48.12
C TYR A 22 -9.42 4.21 49.32
N HIS A 23 -9.05 3.60 50.44
CA HIS A 23 -9.74 3.78 51.68
C HIS A 23 -9.07 4.86 52.53
N SER A 24 -9.80 5.95 52.80
CA SER A 24 -9.28 7.05 53.61
C SER A 24 -8.89 6.59 55.01
N GLN A 25 -7.78 7.13 55.52
CA GLN A 25 -7.19 6.83 56.82
C GLN A 25 -6.98 8.12 57.63
N ALA A 26 -7.26 8.03 58.91
CA ALA A 26 -6.90 9.09 59.87
C ALA A 26 -6.54 8.46 61.22
N GLY A 27 -5.60 9.05 61.92
CA GLY A 27 -5.18 8.57 63.20
C GLY A 27 -4.01 9.35 63.81
N THR A 28 -3.41 8.82 64.87
CA THR A 28 -2.31 9.45 65.58
C THR A 28 -1.07 8.52 65.55
N LEU A 29 0.07 9.04 65.06
CA LEU A 29 1.38 8.39 65.09
C LEU A 29 2.06 8.76 66.42
N THR A 30 2.41 7.74 67.17
CA THR A 30 3.10 7.94 68.45
C THR A 30 4.56 7.50 68.29
N PHE A 31 5.52 8.42 68.44
CA PHE A 31 6.95 8.15 68.45
C PHE A 31 7.45 8.06 69.90
N SER A 32 7.75 6.86 70.34
CA SER A 32 8.38 6.61 71.65
C SER A 32 9.86 7.00 71.67
N LEU A 33 10.44 7.05 72.85
CA LEU A 33 11.84 7.38 73.00
C LEU A 33 12.76 6.51 72.10
N GLY A 34 13.55 7.14 71.26
CA GLY A 34 14.48 6.47 70.34
C GLY A 34 13.86 6.00 69.00
N GLN A 35 12.57 6.10 68.79
CA GLN A 35 11.93 5.79 67.49
C GLN A 35 12.19 6.88 66.48
N GLN A 36 12.54 6.48 65.23
CA GLN A 36 12.86 7.39 64.14
C GLN A 36 11.84 7.33 63.00
N SER A 37 11.02 6.25 62.94
CA SER A 37 10.04 6.07 61.85
C SER A 37 8.74 5.46 62.36
N ARG A 38 7.67 5.78 61.67
CA ARG A 38 6.33 5.17 61.76
C ARG A 38 5.76 5.02 60.35
N TYR A 39 4.90 4.02 60.17
CA TYR A 39 4.24 3.71 58.94
C TYR A 39 2.74 3.90 59.08
N VAL A 40 2.15 4.42 58.03
CA VAL A 40 0.69 4.45 57.78
C VAL A 40 0.43 3.46 56.64
N THR A 41 -0.54 2.58 56.82
CA THR A 41 -0.99 1.70 55.75
C THR A 41 -2.31 2.27 55.22
N ILE A 42 -2.34 2.57 53.91
CA ILE A 42 -3.49 3.06 53.20
C ILE A 42 -3.86 1.98 52.18
N PRO A 43 -5.02 1.32 52.29
CA PRO A 43 -5.47 0.38 51.27
C PRO A 43 -5.82 1.09 50.00
N ILE A 44 -5.23 0.63 48.91
CA ILE A 44 -5.60 1.02 47.53
C ILE A 44 -6.65 0.03 47.05
N ILE A 45 -7.59 0.52 46.23
CA ILE A 45 -8.64 -0.26 45.58
C ILE A 45 -8.20 -0.42 44.12
N ASP A 46 -8.08 -1.67 43.74
CA ASP A 46 -7.74 -2.08 42.38
C ASP A 46 -8.97 -1.88 41.48
N SER A 47 -8.83 -1.16 40.38
CA SER A 47 -9.84 -0.97 39.32
C SER A 47 -9.51 -1.93 38.17
N SER A 48 -10.46 -2.32 37.39
CA SER A 48 -10.26 -3.04 36.13
C SER A 48 -10.47 -2.13 34.91
N ASN A 49 -10.59 -0.84 35.13
CA ASN A 49 -10.70 0.14 34.07
C ASN A 49 -9.33 0.76 33.78
N VAL A 50 -9.06 1.04 32.53
CA VAL A 50 -7.91 1.87 32.16
C VAL A 50 -8.19 3.30 32.60
N GLU A 51 -7.28 3.86 33.37
CA GLU A 51 -7.44 5.18 34.00
C GLU A 51 -6.13 5.98 33.85
N ILE A 52 -6.15 7.22 34.23
CA ILE A 52 -4.92 7.99 34.39
C ILE A 52 -4.37 7.79 35.80
N ASP A 53 -3.05 7.92 35.98
CA ASP A 53 -2.46 7.94 37.30
C ASP A 53 -3.12 8.98 38.19
N GLU A 54 -3.53 8.57 39.37
CA GLU A 54 -4.30 9.41 40.29
C GLU A 54 -3.51 9.73 41.55
N THR A 55 -3.88 10.83 42.22
CA THR A 55 -3.16 11.29 43.41
C THR A 55 -4.09 11.59 44.58
N PHE A 56 -3.57 11.35 45.79
CA PHE A 56 -4.16 11.83 47.04
C PHE A 56 -3.09 12.35 47.98
N LEU A 57 -3.47 13.12 48.99
CA LEU A 57 -2.55 13.67 49.97
C LEU A 57 -2.60 12.95 51.30
N VAL A 58 -1.46 12.88 51.97
CA VAL A 58 -1.34 12.52 53.39
C VAL A 58 -0.84 13.73 54.14
N ASN A 59 -1.71 14.28 54.98
CA ASN A 59 -1.44 15.46 55.79
C ASN A 59 -1.06 15.08 57.23
N LEU A 60 -0.03 15.72 57.75
CA LEU A 60 0.38 15.65 59.14
C LEU A 60 -0.05 16.91 59.88
N THR A 61 -0.67 16.74 61.05
CA THR A 61 -1.19 17.87 61.83
C THR A 61 -0.93 17.66 63.33
N ASN A 62 -1.23 18.64 64.11
CA ASN A 62 -1.37 18.56 65.58
C ASN A 62 -0.19 17.88 66.31
N ILE A 63 1.03 18.41 66.15
CA ILE A 63 2.20 17.92 66.92
C ILE A 63 2.02 18.15 68.40
N GLN A 64 2.11 17.05 69.19
CA GLN A 64 2.10 17.08 70.63
C GLN A 64 3.44 16.50 71.16
N SER A 65 4.31 17.35 71.73
CA SER A 65 5.70 16.99 72.04
C SER A 65 6.08 17.00 73.51
N ASN A 66 5.14 17.16 74.45
CA ASN A 66 5.36 17.18 75.91
C ASN A 66 6.58 18.04 76.33
N GLY A 67 6.65 19.25 75.80
CA GLY A 67 7.67 20.24 76.14
C GLY A 67 8.96 20.22 75.28
N ALA A 68 9.07 19.30 74.32
CA ALA A 68 10.15 19.36 73.32
C ALA A 68 9.77 20.34 72.21
N ASN A 69 10.73 21.08 71.66
CA ASN A 69 10.50 21.91 70.47
C ASN A 69 10.61 21.01 69.22
N VAL A 70 9.45 20.56 68.69
CA VAL A 70 9.34 19.76 67.47
C VAL A 70 8.46 20.50 66.47
N ILE A 71 8.95 20.61 65.24
CA ILE A 71 8.24 21.26 64.10
C ILE A 71 8.20 20.29 62.95
N PHE A 72 7.25 20.42 62.03
CA PHE A 72 7.25 19.76 60.73
C PHE A 72 8.39 20.32 59.88
N ALA A 73 9.15 19.46 59.27
CA ALA A 73 10.00 19.81 58.13
C ALA A 73 9.20 19.79 56.85
N ASP A 74 8.27 18.80 56.76
CA ASP A 74 7.26 18.65 55.72
C ASP A 74 5.99 18.12 56.41
N GLU A 75 4.85 18.73 56.12
CA GLU A 75 3.57 18.36 56.72
C GLU A 75 2.61 17.71 55.74
N GLN A 76 3.02 17.51 54.50
CA GLN A 76 2.19 16.96 53.46
C GLN A 76 3.03 16.08 52.52
N ALA A 77 2.49 14.93 52.13
CA ALA A 77 3.02 14.08 51.09
C ALA A 77 1.91 13.78 50.05
N GLU A 78 2.28 13.86 48.80
CA GLU A 78 1.45 13.39 47.69
C GLU A 78 1.78 11.92 47.40
N VAL A 79 0.75 11.09 47.23
CA VAL A 79 0.84 9.68 46.87
C VAL A 79 0.19 9.51 45.51
N THR A 80 0.88 8.86 44.58
CA THR A 80 0.36 8.52 43.26
C THR A 80 -0.07 7.06 43.25
N ILE A 81 -1.30 6.78 42.82
CA ILE A 81 -1.79 5.47 42.44
C ILE A 81 -1.51 5.34 40.94
N LEU A 82 -0.74 4.33 40.57
CA LEU A 82 -0.43 4.07 39.17
C LEU A 82 -1.48 3.13 38.60
N ASP A 83 -1.97 3.46 37.39
CA ASP A 83 -2.79 2.57 36.59
C ASP A 83 -1.93 1.42 36.04
N ASP A 84 -2.39 0.18 36.12
CA ASP A 84 -1.67 -1.01 35.64
C ASP A 84 -2.43 -1.77 34.54
N GLU A 85 -3.60 -1.27 34.13
CA GLU A 85 -4.35 -1.73 32.97
C GLU A 85 -3.74 -1.20 31.68
N VAL A 86 -3.73 -2.04 30.63
CA VAL A 86 -3.18 -1.70 29.33
C VAL A 86 -4.26 -1.80 28.26
N ALA A 87 -4.45 -0.70 27.55
CA ALA A 87 -5.28 -0.69 26.34
C ALA A 87 -4.46 -0.24 25.12
N THR A 88 -4.79 -0.82 23.99
CA THR A 88 -4.27 -0.41 22.67
C THR A 88 -5.42 -0.28 21.69
N ALA A 89 -5.33 0.67 20.80
CA ALA A 89 -6.25 0.81 19.68
C ALA A 89 -5.55 0.46 18.36
N GLU A 90 -6.34 0.01 17.40
CA GLU A 90 -5.92 -0.21 16.03
C GLU A 90 -6.85 0.55 15.08
N VAL A 91 -6.28 1.19 14.08
CA VAL A 91 -7.01 1.88 13.02
C VAL A 91 -6.73 1.17 11.71
N ASP A 92 -7.80 0.74 11.04
CA ASP A 92 -7.78 0.05 9.76
C ASP A 92 -8.37 0.92 8.64
N LEU A 93 -7.76 0.88 7.46
CA LEU A 93 -8.34 1.42 6.23
C LEU A 93 -8.87 0.31 5.34
N ARG A 94 -10.02 0.54 4.72
CA ARG A 94 -10.59 -0.36 3.70
C ARG A 94 -11.13 0.45 2.52
N VAL A 95 -10.68 0.11 1.32
CA VAL A 95 -11.26 0.63 0.08
C VAL A 95 -12.40 -0.28 -0.35
N VAL A 96 -13.59 0.27 -0.57
CA VAL A 96 -14.78 -0.50 -0.93
C VAL A 96 -15.57 0.17 -2.05
N ASN A 97 -16.15 -0.62 -2.96
CA ASN A 97 -16.97 -0.12 -4.07
C ASN A 97 -18.37 0.36 -3.64
N SER A 98 -18.79 0.03 -2.43
CA SER A 98 -20.05 0.48 -1.84
C SER A 98 -19.95 0.49 -0.33
N PRO A 99 -20.66 1.40 0.37
CA PRO A 99 -20.65 1.49 1.81
C PRO A 99 -20.96 0.16 2.49
N THR A 100 -20.09 -0.26 3.40
CA THR A 100 -20.29 -1.49 4.18
C THR A 100 -21.48 -1.35 5.12
N GLY A 101 -22.34 -2.38 5.13
CA GLY A 101 -23.45 -2.47 6.08
C GLY A 101 -22.94 -2.79 7.49
N THR A 102 -23.32 -1.96 8.46
CA THR A 102 -22.98 -2.14 9.87
C THR A 102 -24.22 -2.49 10.70
N GLN A 103 -24.02 -2.90 11.95
CA GLN A 103 -25.09 -2.94 12.96
C GLN A 103 -25.58 -1.51 13.26
N LEU A 104 -26.64 -1.39 14.06
CA LEU A 104 -27.24 -0.08 14.39
C LEU A 104 -26.29 0.86 15.14
N ASP A 105 -25.31 0.30 15.82
CA ASP A 105 -24.26 1.01 16.55
C ASP A 105 -23.00 1.27 15.69
N GLY A 106 -23.02 0.94 14.42
CA GLY A 106 -21.86 1.12 13.51
C GLY A 106 -20.81 0.03 13.64
N ALA A 107 -21.02 -1.01 14.46
CA ALA A 107 -20.04 -2.08 14.64
C ALA A 107 -20.18 -3.21 13.60
N THR A 108 -19.09 -3.94 13.42
CA THR A 108 -19.04 -5.20 12.68
C THR A 108 -18.09 -6.19 13.37
N ALA A 109 -18.37 -7.48 13.26
CA ALA A 109 -17.49 -8.53 13.80
C ALA A 109 -16.27 -8.82 12.91
N ALA A 110 -16.30 -8.41 11.65
CA ALA A 110 -15.22 -8.58 10.71
C ALA A 110 -15.14 -7.37 9.78
N LEU A 111 -13.93 -6.96 9.46
CA LEU A 111 -13.68 -5.91 8.48
C LEU A 111 -14.20 -6.33 7.09
N PRO A 112 -14.66 -5.40 6.25
CA PRO A 112 -14.91 -5.69 4.85
C PRO A 112 -13.61 -6.07 4.14
N ASP A 113 -13.75 -6.87 3.08
CA ASP A 113 -12.63 -7.15 2.19
C ASP A 113 -12.18 -5.84 1.51
N ASN A 114 -10.89 -5.60 1.50
CA ASN A 114 -10.31 -4.50 0.74
C ASN A 114 -10.45 -4.78 -0.75
N GLN A 115 -10.69 -3.75 -1.56
CA GLN A 115 -10.64 -3.89 -3.01
C GLN A 115 -9.18 -3.87 -3.45
N ASP A 116 -8.77 -4.86 -4.24
CA ASP A 116 -7.43 -4.94 -4.79
C ASP A 116 -7.23 -3.89 -5.89
N TRP A 117 -8.32 -3.52 -6.58
CA TRP A 117 -8.29 -2.52 -7.63
C TRP A 117 -9.59 -1.73 -7.76
N ILE A 118 -9.47 -0.52 -8.29
CA ILE A 118 -10.55 0.40 -8.59
C ILE A 118 -10.42 0.86 -10.05
N SER A 119 -11.54 1.00 -10.75
CA SER A 119 -11.56 1.68 -12.05
C SER A 119 -11.45 3.19 -11.87
N GLU A 120 -10.69 3.86 -12.72
CA GLU A 120 -10.62 5.32 -12.75
C GLU A 120 -12.01 6.01 -12.91
N TRP A 121 -12.98 5.31 -13.51
CA TRP A 121 -14.36 5.81 -13.67
C TRP A 121 -15.27 5.48 -12.48
N ALA A 122 -14.77 4.80 -11.45
CA ALA A 122 -15.56 4.38 -10.31
C ALA A 122 -15.74 5.49 -9.29
N THR A 123 -16.89 5.46 -8.62
CA THR A 123 -17.07 6.05 -7.30
C THR A 123 -16.82 4.98 -6.28
N TYR A 124 -16.03 5.25 -5.25
CA TYR A 124 -15.68 4.30 -4.20
C TYR A 124 -15.61 5.01 -2.84
N TRP A 125 -15.39 4.24 -1.78
CA TRP A 125 -15.26 4.77 -0.42
C TRP A 125 -13.99 4.23 0.23
N VAL A 126 -13.34 5.09 1.00
CA VAL A 126 -12.30 4.70 1.96
C VAL A 126 -12.97 4.68 3.33
N GLU A 127 -13.09 3.52 3.93
CA GLU A 127 -13.66 3.32 5.26
C GLU A 127 -12.57 3.22 6.30
N ILE A 128 -12.74 3.93 7.41
CA ILE A 128 -11.82 4.00 8.54
C ILE A 128 -12.46 3.28 9.71
N TRP A 129 -11.85 2.22 10.15
CA TRP A 129 -12.34 1.35 11.21
C TRP A 129 -11.45 1.44 12.44
N VAL A 130 -12.04 1.33 13.62
CA VAL A 130 -11.33 1.39 14.89
C VAL A 130 -11.70 0.18 15.73
N ASN A 131 -10.71 -0.43 16.35
CA ASN A 131 -10.84 -1.51 17.31
C ASN A 131 -10.02 -1.16 18.55
N VAL A 132 -10.49 -1.58 19.73
CA VAL A 132 -9.76 -1.43 20.99
C VAL A 132 -9.55 -2.79 21.61
N ASN A 133 -8.32 -3.11 21.91
CA ASN A 133 -7.93 -4.26 22.72
C ASN A 133 -7.64 -3.77 24.15
N THR A 134 -8.47 -4.16 25.10
CA THR A 134 -8.34 -3.75 26.51
C THR A 134 -8.80 -4.86 27.44
N ASP A 135 -8.17 -4.95 28.60
CA ASP A 135 -8.61 -5.82 29.70
C ASP A 135 -9.79 -5.24 30.49
N SER A 136 -10.15 -3.98 30.23
CA SER A 136 -11.30 -3.29 30.81
C SER A 136 -12.53 -3.35 29.89
N ASN A 137 -13.69 -2.96 30.40
CA ASN A 137 -14.95 -2.83 29.66
C ASN A 137 -15.12 -1.44 29.02
N GLN A 138 -14.04 -0.70 28.83
CA GLN A 138 -14.07 0.64 28.24
C GLN A 138 -13.85 0.56 26.74
N GLY A 139 -14.79 1.12 25.98
CA GLY A 139 -14.74 1.20 24.53
C GLY A 139 -14.22 2.54 24.02
N VAL A 140 -14.29 2.71 22.70
CA VAL A 140 -13.90 3.93 21.99
C VAL A 140 -14.79 5.10 22.40
N PHE A 141 -14.20 6.17 22.91
CA PHE A 141 -14.86 7.44 23.16
C PHE A 141 -14.66 8.42 22.00
N ALA A 142 -13.42 8.66 21.59
CA ALA A 142 -13.09 9.59 20.53
C ALA A 142 -12.04 9.00 19.58
N THR A 143 -12.11 9.42 18.33
CA THR A 143 -11.09 9.14 17.31
C THR A 143 -10.78 10.41 16.58
N GLU A 144 -9.49 10.69 16.38
CA GLU A 144 -8.97 11.83 15.63
C GLU A 144 -7.84 11.36 14.72
N LEU A 145 -7.84 11.80 13.46
CA LEU A 145 -6.77 11.49 12.50
C LEU A 145 -6.69 12.50 11.34
N ASP A 146 -5.55 12.49 10.65
CA ASP A 146 -5.36 13.11 9.36
C ASP A 146 -5.09 12.05 8.30
N LEU A 147 -5.71 12.18 7.13
CA LEU A 147 -5.56 11.26 6.00
C LEU A 147 -5.01 12.00 4.78
N ASN A 148 -3.92 11.51 4.21
CA ASN A 148 -3.40 11.95 2.92
C ASN A 148 -3.81 10.97 1.82
N TYR A 149 -4.05 11.50 0.62
CA TYR A 149 -4.35 10.72 -0.59
C TYR A 149 -3.79 11.39 -1.84
N GLN A 150 -3.62 10.62 -2.90
CA GLN A 150 -3.20 11.15 -4.20
C GLN A 150 -4.39 11.78 -4.93
N THR A 151 -4.14 12.92 -5.57
CA THR A 151 -5.17 13.74 -6.24
C THR A 151 -5.14 13.59 -7.77
N GLU A 152 -4.31 12.69 -8.28
CA GLU A 152 -4.10 12.50 -9.71
C GLU A 152 -5.27 11.81 -10.41
N TYR A 153 -6.02 10.96 -9.68
CA TYR A 153 -7.04 10.08 -10.26
C TYR A 153 -8.45 10.33 -9.76
N SER A 154 -8.60 10.82 -8.53
CA SER A 154 -9.89 10.97 -7.89
C SER A 154 -9.93 12.10 -6.88
N SER A 155 -11.14 12.58 -6.59
CA SER A 155 -11.44 13.68 -5.69
C SER A 155 -12.23 13.21 -4.49
N ALA A 156 -11.80 13.55 -3.27
CA ALA A 156 -12.59 13.34 -2.08
C ALA A 156 -13.73 14.36 -2.02
N VAL A 157 -14.97 13.90 -1.89
CA VAL A 157 -16.16 14.79 -2.02
C VAL A 157 -17.08 14.81 -0.81
N GLU A 158 -17.01 13.82 0.07
CA GLU A 158 -17.93 13.69 1.20
C GLU A 158 -17.28 12.93 2.36
N ILE A 159 -17.53 13.39 3.59
CA ILE A 159 -17.21 12.67 4.82
C ILE A 159 -18.53 12.23 5.47
N GLU A 160 -18.66 10.94 5.77
CA GLU A 160 -19.78 10.38 6.49
C GLU A 160 -19.25 9.66 7.74
N PHE A 161 -19.69 10.09 8.94
CA PHE A 161 -19.29 9.45 10.19
C PHE A 161 -20.12 8.20 10.49
N GLY A 162 -19.50 7.25 11.16
CA GLY A 162 -20.14 6.05 11.63
C GLY A 162 -21.30 6.33 12.60
N ALA A 163 -22.26 5.42 12.68
CA ALA A 163 -23.53 5.63 13.38
C ALA A 163 -23.41 6.01 14.86
N SER A 164 -22.33 5.62 15.52
CA SER A 164 -22.08 5.93 16.94
C SER A 164 -21.27 7.22 17.16
N PHE A 165 -20.56 7.69 16.16
CA PHE A 165 -19.77 8.93 16.24
C PHE A 165 -20.65 10.14 15.95
N THR A 166 -21.48 10.52 16.91
CA THR A 166 -22.54 11.53 16.75
C THR A 166 -22.22 12.88 17.35
N GLN A 167 -21.12 13.02 18.10
CA GLN A 167 -20.74 14.24 18.80
C GLN A 167 -19.44 14.81 18.23
N ASN A 168 -19.31 16.12 18.30
CA ASN A 168 -18.10 16.88 17.97
C ASN A 168 -17.46 16.51 16.62
N GLN A 169 -18.28 16.17 15.63
CA GLN A 169 -17.84 15.79 14.29
C GLN A 169 -17.13 16.95 13.60
N THR A 170 -15.88 16.74 13.21
CA THR A 170 -15.08 17.70 12.43
C THR A 170 -14.33 16.96 11.32
N GLY A 171 -13.85 17.71 10.34
CA GLY A 171 -13.02 17.22 9.24
C GLY A 171 -13.11 18.18 8.06
N VAL A 172 -11.99 18.47 7.44
CA VAL A 172 -11.91 19.37 6.28
C VAL A 172 -11.21 18.66 5.14
N ILE A 173 -11.90 18.49 4.02
CA ILE A 173 -11.32 18.00 2.78
C ILE A 173 -10.59 19.17 2.10
N ASN A 174 -9.28 19.04 1.92
CA ASN A 174 -8.49 19.91 1.07
C ASN A 174 -8.05 19.11 -0.17
N ASP A 175 -8.96 19.01 -1.12
CA ASP A 175 -8.78 18.22 -2.34
C ASP A 175 -7.61 18.72 -3.20
N ALA A 176 -7.30 20.01 -3.17
CA ALA A 176 -6.18 20.56 -3.92
C ALA A 176 -4.80 20.06 -3.44
N THR A 177 -4.70 19.58 -2.21
CA THR A 177 -3.46 19.06 -1.60
C THR A 177 -3.55 17.57 -1.25
N GLY A 178 -4.70 16.93 -1.47
CA GLY A 178 -4.91 15.54 -1.12
C GLY A 178 -4.88 15.26 0.38
N ILE A 179 -5.39 16.20 1.20
CA ILE A 179 -5.35 16.07 2.67
C ILE A 179 -6.75 16.22 3.24
N ILE A 180 -7.11 15.33 4.16
CA ILE A 180 -8.26 15.47 5.04
C ILE A 180 -7.73 15.74 6.43
N GLU A 181 -7.93 16.97 6.91
CA GLU A 181 -7.36 17.48 8.16
C GLU A 181 -8.39 17.45 9.29
N GLY A 182 -7.95 17.09 10.50
CA GLY A 182 -8.73 17.14 11.73
C GLY A 182 -10.02 16.34 11.66
N LEU A 183 -9.97 15.16 11.04
CA LEU A 183 -11.11 14.23 11.03
C LEU A 183 -11.29 13.67 12.44
N SER A 184 -12.31 14.17 13.17
CA SER A 184 -12.52 13.83 14.57
C SER A 184 -14.00 13.69 14.88
N ALA A 185 -14.33 12.77 15.78
CA ALA A 185 -15.68 12.61 16.33
C ALA A 185 -15.65 11.81 17.63
N GLU A 186 -16.72 11.99 18.44
CA GLU A 186 -16.92 11.33 19.72
C GLU A 186 -18.18 10.45 19.72
N THR A 187 -18.16 9.41 20.57
CA THR A 187 -19.31 8.54 20.84
C THR A 187 -19.98 8.92 22.14
N ASN A 188 -21.21 8.44 22.36
CA ASN A 188 -21.90 8.51 23.65
C ASN A 188 -21.97 7.15 24.37
N ALA A 189 -21.29 6.14 23.86
CA ALA A 189 -21.38 4.78 24.38
C ALA A 189 -20.11 4.41 25.17
N THR A 190 -20.23 3.39 26.03
CA THR A 190 -19.17 3.01 26.97
C THR A 190 -18.42 1.74 26.57
N GLU A 191 -18.97 0.91 25.67
CA GLU A 191 -18.44 -0.44 25.39
C GLU A 191 -18.30 -0.71 23.89
N LEU A 192 -18.21 0.33 23.04
CA LEU A 192 -18.11 0.16 21.59
C LEU A 192 -16.67 -0.06 21.14
N GLY A 193 -16.48 -0.92 20.14
CA GLY A 193 -15.18 -1.20 19.56
C GLY A 193 -14.33 -2.21 20.33
N ILE A 194 -14.85 -2.82 21.42
CA ILE A 194 -14.21 -3.93 22.12
C ILE A 194 -14.57 -5.23 21.38
N ASP A 195 -13.58 -6.05 21.05
CA ASP A 195 -13.76 -7.32 20.33
C ASP A 195 -14.56 -7.20 19.01
N SER A 196 -14.67 -5.97 18.46
CA SER A 196 -15.38 -5.66 17.22
C SER A 196 -14.79 -4.43 16.57
N TYR A 197 -14.99 -4.30 15.26
CA TYR A 197 -14.56 -3.12 14.52
C TYR A 197 -15.71 -2.10 14.49
N LEU A 198 -15.41 -0.86 14.83
CA LEU A 198 -16.36 0.24 14.83
C LEU A 198 -16.03 1.16 13.64
N LEU A 199 -17.01 1.39 12.78
CA LEU A 199 -16.83 2.36 11.68
C LEU A 199 -16.72 3.76 12.29
N PHE A 200 -15.55 4.37 12.14
CA PHE A 200 -15.31 5.76 12.54
C PHE A 200 -15.87 6.73 11.51
N ALA A 201 -15.39 6.60 10.29
CA ALA A 201 -15.82 7.45 9.17
C ALA A 201 -15.61 6.71 7.83
N ARG A 202 -16.29 7.20 6.81
CA ARG A 202 -16.00 6.85 5.42
C ARG A 202 -15.89 8.10 4.56
N ILE A 203 -14.96 8.09 3.65
CA ILE A 203 -14.69 9.17 2.71
C ILE A 203 -15.13 8.69 1.34
N LYS A 204 -15.97 9.47 0.68
CA LYS A 204 -16.42 9.19 -0.70
C LYS A 204 -15.48 9.83 -1.69
N PHE A 205 -15.02 9.04 -2.66
CA PHE A 205 -14.21 9.47 -3.78
C PHE A 205 -14.98 9.37 -5.08
N GLN A 206 -14.70 10.28 -6.00
CA GLN A 206 -15.29 10.34 -7.34
C GLN A 206 -14.20 10.52 -8.40
N PRO A 207 -14.39 10.01 -9.63
CA PRO A 207 -13.45 10.23 -10.72
C PRO A 207 -13.32 11.72 -11.03
N LEU A 208 -12.13 12.15 -11.43
CA LEU A 208 -11.88 13.50 -11.93
C LEU A 208 -12.44 13.71 -13.33
N ALA A 209 -12.70 14.97 -13.67
CA ALA A 209 -13.07 15.34 -15.04
C ALA A 209 -11.90 15.28 -16.03
N GLU A 210 -10.70 15.59 -15.54
CA GLU A 210 -9.44 15.46 -16.27
C GLU A 210 -8.43 14.86 -15.28
N ASP A 211 -7.88 13.69 -15.59
CA ASP A 211 -6.84 13.08 -14.78
C ASP A 211 -5.52 13.86 -14.95
N GLN A 212 -4.74 13.96 -13.90
CA GLN A 212 -3.43 14.58 -13.97
C GLN A 212 -2.37 13.63 -14.56
N VAL A 213 -2.65 12.32 -14.48
CA VAL A 213 -1.88 11.25 -15.11
C VAL A 213 -2.79 10.53 -16.08
N GLU A 214 -2.44 10.53 -17.34
CA GLU A 214 -3.19 9.80 -18.35
C GLU A 214 -2.89 8.31 -18.24
N LEU A 215 -3.94 7.51 -18.09
CA LEU A 215 -3.87 6.07 -17.86
C LEU A 215 -4.03 5.23 -19.14
N ASP A 216 -3.93 5.86 -20.32
CA ASP A 216 -4.28 5.21 -21.57
C ASP A 216 -3.25 5.28 -22.70
N LEU A 217 -3.73 5.11 -23.90
CA LEU A 217 -3.20 4.65 -25.17
C LEU A 217 -2.20 5.52 -25.92
N GLU A 218 -2.00 6.78 -25.62
CA GLU A 218 -1.03 7.61 -26.34
C GLU A 218 0.38 7.61 -25.72
N GLY A 219 0.87 6.42 -25.39
CA GLY A 219 2.16 6.20 -24.73
C GLY A 219 2.03 6.01 -23.22
N LYS A 220 0.88 5.52 -22.76
CA LYS A 220 0.44 5.51 -21.37
C LYS A 220 0.09 4.10 -20.88
N SER A 221 0.20 3.88 -19.61
CA SER A 221 -0.15 2.63 -18.97
C SER A 221 -1.62 2.59 -18.57
N ILE A 222 -2.28 1.47 -18.74
CA ILE A 222 -3.64 1.25 -18.24
C ILE A 222 -3.71 0.90 -16.76
N GLY A 223 -2.61 0.86 -16.04
CA GLY A 223 -2.47 0.49 -14.62
C GLY A 223 -1.52 -0.69 -14.43
N PRO A 224 -1.30 -1.19 -13.21
CA PRO A 224 -1.79 -0.62 -11.96
C PRO A 224 -1.04 0.65 -11.55
N TYR A 225 -1.76 1.59 -10.94
CA TYR A 225 -1.17 2.72 -10.23
C TYR A 225 -1.59 2.67 -8.77
N ASP A 226 -0.70 2.99 -7.85
CA ASP A 226 -1.01 3.04 -6.42
C ASP A 226 -1.94 4.23 -6.12
N MET A 227 -2.97 4.00 -5.30
CA MET A 227 -3.87 5.05 -4.86
C MET A 227 -3.34 5.88 -3.69
N GLY A 228 -2.31 5.41 -3.00
CA GLY A 228 -1.53 6.17 -2.02
C GLY A 228 -2.31 6.77 -0.86
N PHE A 229 -3.08 5.98 -0.12
CA PHE A 229 -3.71 6.43 1.13
C PHE A 229 -2.75 6.30 2.29
N ASN A 230 -2.62 7.34 3.12
CA ASN A 230 -1.75 7.34 4.28
C ASN A 230 -2.34 8.13 5.45
N ILE A 231 -2.43 7.51 6.63
CA ILE A 231 -2.76 8.20 7.88
C ILE A 231 -1.47 8.81 8.45
N THR A 232 -1.46 10.12 8.65
CA THR A 232 -0.26 10.87 9.07
C THR A 232 -0.29 11.28 10.54
N SER A 233 -1.47 11.26 11.16
CA SER A 233 -1.69 11.54 12.57
C SER A 233 -2.90 10.77 13.02
N GLN A 234 -2.83 10.05 14.14
CA GLN A 234 -3.95 9.33 14.69
C GLN A 234 -3.92 9.29 16.22
N GLN A 235 -5.10 9.38 16.83
CA GLN A 235 -5.31 9.17 18.24
C GLN A 235 -6.69 8.57 18.49
N VAL A 236 -6.74 7.58 19.36
CA VAL A 236 -7.98 7.02 19.91
C VAL A 236 -7.98 7.25 21.41
N SER A 237 -9.13 7.68 21.94
CA SER A 237 -9.36 7.81 23.38
C SER A 237 -10.48 6.89 23.82
N LEU A 238 -10.33 6.33 25.01
CA LEU A 238 -11.37 5.56 25.70
C LEU A 238 -12.33 6.47 26.45
N VAL A 239 -13.38 5.90 27.01
CA VAL A 239 -14.33 6.59 27.90
C VAL A 239 -13.58 7.27 29.04
N GLY A 240 -13.90 8.53 29.29
CA GLY A 240 -13.15 9.39 30.21
C GLY A 240 -12.08 10.24 29.51
N ASP A 241 -12.02 10.21 28.18
CA ASP A 241 -11.04 10.93 27.35
C ASP A 241 -9.59 10.48 27.62
N ILE A 242 -9.42 9.17 27.84
CA ILE A 242 -8.13 8.55 28.15
C ILE A 242 -7.45 8.17 26.83
N PRO A 243 -6.36 8.83 26.42
CA PRO A 243 -5.65 8.48 25.20
C PRO A 243 -4.92 7.16 25.34
N VAL A 244 -5.02 6.30 24.33
CA VAL A 244 -4.33 5.00 24.30
C VAL A 244 -3.31 4.92 23.16
N ALA A 245 -2.37 3.99 23.29
CA ALA A 245 -1.44 3.69 22.21
C ALA A 245 -2.24 3.23 20.98
N THR A 246 -2.11 3.97 19.85
CA THR A 246 -2.87 3.72 18.63
C THR A 246 -1.95 3.25 17.53
N ASN A 247 -2.20 2.04 17.04
CA ASN A 247 -1.45 1.42 15.94
C ASN A 247 -2.26 1.54 14.64
N LEU A 248 -1.57 1.64 13.52
CA LEU A 248 -2.16 1.47 12.20
C LEU A 248 -2.03 0.00 11.81
N ALA A 249 -3.11 -0.60 11.33
CA ALA A 249 -3.02 -1.90 10.67
C ALA A 249 -2.28 -1.76 9.33
N ASP A 250 -1.66 -2.84 8.89
CA ASP A 250 -1.04 -2.87 7.56
C ASP A 250 -2.14 -2.66 6.49
N PHE A 251 -2.00 -1.60 5.73
CA PHE A 251 -2.88 -1.27 4.62
C PHE A 251 -2.14 -1.52 3.31
N THR A 252 -2.62 -2.47 2.53
CA THR A 252 -2.00 -2.87 1.26
C THR A 252 -2.36 -1.93 0.10
N GLY A 253 -3.21 -0.92 0.34
CA GLY A 253 -3.68 -0.02 -0.71
C GLY A 253 -4.75 -0.65 -1.61
N ALA A 254 -5.08 0.09 -2.66
CA ALA A 254 -5.83 -0.40 -3.81
C ALA A 254 -5.19 0.21 -5.06
N ASN A 255 -5.19 -0.55 -6.14
CA ASN A 255 -4.64 -0.08 -7.41
C ASN A 255 -5.72 0.55 -8.26
N ILE A 256 -5.40 1.61 -9.01
CA ILE A 256 -6.30 2.17 -10.01
C ILE A 256 -5.94 1.67 -11.39
N TRP A 257 -6.98 1.40 -12.20
CA TRP A 257 -6.87 0.94 -13.58
C TRP A 257 -7.73 1.79 -14.51
N ALA A 258 -7.18 2.10 -15.67
CA ALA A 258 -7.87 2.82 -16.73
C ALA A 258 -9.08 2.04 -17.24
N ASN A 259 -9.99 2.76 -17.90
CA ASN A 259 -11.09 2.14 -18.62
C ASN A 259 -10.62 1.67 -20.01
N PRO A 260 -10.53 0.37 -20.29
CA PRO A 260 -9.96 -0.13 -21.55
C PRO A 260 -10.82 0.15 -22.78
N TYR A 261 -12.08 0.59 -22.62
CA TYR A 261 -13.00 0.81 -23.72
C TYR A 261 -12.98 2.23 -24.27
N ASP A 262 -12.45 3.19 -23.51
CA ASP A 262 -12.21 4.55 -23.97
C ASP A 262 -10.85 4.61 -24.67
N LEU A 263 -10.84 4.19 -25.94
CA LEU A 263 -9.62 4.00 -26.73
C LEU A 263 -8.93 5.30 -27.14
N ASN A 264 -9.59 6.44 -27.00
CA ASN A 264 -9.05 7.75 -27.35
C ASN A 264 -9.02 8.74 -26.19
N ASP A 265 -9.32 8.28 -24.98
CA ASP A 265 -9.26 9.04 -23.73
C ASP A 265 -10.00 10.39 -23.79
N ASP A 266 -11.26 10.33 -24.25
CA ASP A 266 -12.12 11.52 -24.28
C ASP A 266 -13.25 11.48 -23.23
N ASP A 267 -13.09 10.65 -22.17
CA ASP A 267 -14.04 10.41 -21.08
C ASP A 267 -15.40 9.84 -21.53
N ALA A 268 -15.46 9.25 -22.73
CA ALA A 268 -16.71 8.75 -23.28
C ALA A 268 -16.53 7.59 -24.27
N ILE A 269 -17.06 6.43 -23.98
CA ILE A 269 -17.09 5.28 -24.90
C ILE A 269 -18.11 5.54 -26.00
N ASN A 270 -17.64 5.94 -27.18
CA ASN A 270 -18.50 6.48 -28.24
C ASN A 270 -18.11 5.99 -29.65
N PHE A 271 -18.53 6.71 -30.69
CA PHE A 271 -18.23 6.34 -32.06
C PHE A 271 -16.76 6.50 -32.44
N ARG A 272 -16.00 7.37 -31.76
CA ARG A 272 -14.57 7.55 -32.05
C ARG A 272 -13.80 6.29 -31.64
N ASP A 273 -14.08 5.74 -30.44
CA ASP A 273 -13.52 4.49 -29.97
C ASP A 273 -13.89 3.31 -30.87
N LEU A 274 -15.16 3.27 -31.29
CA LEU A 274 -15.61 2.26 -32.26
C LEU A 274 -14.85 2.33 -33.59
N MET A 275 -14.47 3.52 -34.05
CA MET A 275 -13.66 3.66 -35.26
C MET A 275 -12.22 3.14 -35.06
N ILE A 276 -11.62 3.38 -33.88
CA ILE A 276 -10.31 2.83 -33.50
C ILE A 276 -10.42 1.31 -33.43
N PHE A 277 -11.38 0.78 -32.67
CA PHE A 277 -11.64 -0.66 -32.60
C PHE A 277 -11.80 -1.30 -33.99
N ALA A 278 -12.59 -0.68 -34.84
CA ALA A 278 -12.84 -1.18 -36.20
C ALA A 278 -11.58 -1.18 -37.08
N SER A 279 -10.61 -0.29 -36.81
CA SER A 279 -9.36 -0.23 -37.58
C SER A 279 -8.44 -1.43 -37.32
N VAL A 280 -8.59 -2.05 -36.15
CA VAL A 280 -7.80 -3.23 -35.71
C VAL A 280 -8.63 -4.52 -35.65
N TYR A 281 -9.88 -4.48 -36.05
CA TYR A 281 -10.75 -5.66 -36.05
C TYR A 281 -10.17 -6.79 -36.92
N ARG A 282 -10.03 -7.99 -36.37
CA ARG A 282 -9.35 -9.18 -36.92
C ARG A 282 -7.82 -9.09 -36.92
N SER A 283 -7.22 -8.12 -36.28
CA SER A 283 -5.79 -8.18 -36.03
C SER A 283 -5.44 -9.20 -34.95
N ILE A 284 -4.22 -9.67 -35.01
CA ILE A 284 -3.58 -10.53 -34.00
C ILE A 284 -2.61 -9.62 -33.25
N PRO A 285 -2.83 -9.29 -31.98
CA PRO A 285 -1.97 -8.40 -31.19
C PRO A 285 -0.50 -8.77 -31.23
N SER A 286 -0.15 -10.03 -31.06
CA SER A 286 1.24 -10.51 -31.10
C SER A 286 1.94 -10.32 -32.45
N GLU A 287 1.18 -10.19 -33.55
CA GLU A 287 1.70 -9.96 -34.92
C GLU A 287 1.51 -8.52 -35.40
N SER A 288 0.77 -7.69 -34.68
CA SER A 288 0.39 -6.34 -35.07
C SER A 288 1.47 -5.32 -34.70
N THR A 289 1.64 -4.29 -35.55
CA THR A 289 2.44 -3.09 -35.25
C THR A 289 1.59 -1.94 -34.71
N SER A 290 0.28 -2.15 -34.55
CA SER A 290 -0.64 -1.18 -33.97
C SER A 290 -0.89 -1.53 -32.51
N ASP A 291 -0.55 -0.64 -31.61
CA ASP A 291 -0.80 -0.78 -30.16
C ASP A 291 -2.29 -0.98 -29.86
N TYR A 292 -3.17 -0.32 -30.64
CA TYR A 292 -4.60 -0.51 -30.53
C TYR A 292 -5.07 -1.97 -30.73
N SER A 293 -4.30 -2.82 -31.37
CA SER A 293 -4.62 -4.24 -31.49
C SER A 293 -4.62 -4.93 -30.14
N TRP A 294 -3.64 -4.62 -29.30
CA TRP A 294 -3.56 -5.17 -27.95
C TRP A 294 -4.64 -4.60 -27.04
N PHE A 295 -4.84 -3.28 -27.07
CA PHE A 295 -5.84 -2.63 -26.23
C PHE A 295 -7.29 -2.98 -26.61
N ALA A 296 -7.57 -3.29 -27.88
CA ALA A 296 -8.89 -3.69 -28.35
C ALA A 296 -9.17 -5.20 -28.19
N ASP A 297 -8.17 -6.01 -27.84
CA ASP A 297 -8.36 -7.41 -27.44
C ASP A 297 -8.71 -7.46 -25.94
N TYR A 298 -9.94 -7.08 -25.62
CA TYR A 298 -10.40 -6.92 -24.24
C TYR A 298 -10.35 -8.21 -23.43
N ASN A 299 -10.44 -9.36 -24.05
CA ASN A 299 -10.37 -10.66 -23.39
C ASN A 299 -8.98 -11.30 -23.48
N GLN A 300 -7.98 -10.58 -24.04
CA GLN A 300 -6.58 -10.99 -24.18
C GLN A 300 -6.42 -12.39 -24.78
N SER A 301 -7.15 -12.64 -25.86
CA SER A 301 -7.16 -13.93 -26.58
C SER A 301 -6.20 -14.00 -27.76
N ASP A 302 -5.39 -12.96 -27.97
CA ASP A 302 -4.51 -12.73 -29.12
C ASP A 302 -5.26 -12.63 -30.45
N LEU A 303 -6.53 -12.18 -30.41
CA LEU A 303 -7.34 -11.92 -31.61
C LEU A 303 -8.46 -10.93 -31.33
N VAL A 304 -8.41 -9.76 -31.94
CA VAL A 304 -9.51 -8.76 -31.87
C VAL A 304 -10.70 -9.27 -32.70
N ASP A 305 -11.71 -9.84 -32.03
CA ASP A 305 -12.82 -10.52 -32.70
C ASP A 305 -14.22 -10.02 -32.25
N PHE A 306 -15.25 -10.80 -32.53
CA PHE A 306 -16.62 -10.48 -32.16
C PHE A 306 -16.86 -10.53 -30.65
N ARG A 307 -16.05 -11.22 -29.88
CA ARG A 307 -16.16 -11.27 -28.41
C ARG A 307 -15.80 -9.91 -27.82
N ASP A 308 -14.73 -9.30 -28.31
CA ASP A 308 -14.31 -7.96 -27.92
C ASP A 308 -15.31 -6.91 -28.34
N LEU A 309 -15.85 -7.01 -29.57
CA LEU A 309 -16.93 -6.14 -30.00
C LEU A 309 -18.16 -6.24 -29.10
N THR A 310 -18.46 -7.41 -28.56
CA THR A 310 -19.59 -7.61 -27.64
C THR A 310 -19.33 -6.91 -26.30
N LEU A 311 -18.11 -7.00 -25.78
CA LEU A 311 -17.67 -6.30 -24.56
C LEU A 311 -17.74 -4.78 -24.78
N PHE A 312 -17.16 -4.28 -25.87
CA PHE A 312 -17.23 -2.87 -26.25
C PHE A 312 -18.69 -2.39 -26.34
N ALA A 313 -19.55 -3.12 -27.08
CA ALA A 313 -20.94 -2.76 -27.25
C ALA A 313 -21.74 -2.70 -25.94
N SER A 314 -21.40 -3.53 -24.95
CA SER A 314 -22.02 -3.50 -23.62
C SER A 314 -21.68 -2.24 -22.82
N ASN A 315 -20.62 -1.55 -23.19
CA ASN A 315 -20.15 -0.33 -22.56
C ASN A 315 -20.40 0.94 -23.41
N TYR A 316 -20.85 0.78 -24.65
CA TYR A 316 -21.10 1.90 -25.57
C TYR A 316 -22.04 2.94 -24.99
N SER A 317 -21.76 4.22 -25.20
CA SER A 317 -22.44 5.42 -24.68
C SER A 317 -22.26 5.70 -23.18
N LYS A 318 -21.40 4.99 -22.48
CA LYS A 318 -21.03 5.33 -21.11
C LYS A 318 -20.06 6.51 -21.10
N GLN A 319 -20.05 7.25 -19.99
CA GLN A 319 -19.19 8.43 -19.79
C GLN A 319 -18.69 8.44 -18.35
N LYS A 320 -17.45 8.87 -18.15
CA LYS A 320 -16.75 8.93 -16.86
C LYS A 320 -17.58 9.63 -15.78
N LEU A 321 -18.01 10.85 -16.03
CA LEU A 321 -18.73 11.66 -15.05
C LEU A 321 -20.21 11.26 -14.82
N ASN A 322 -20.75 10.35 -15.61
CA ASN A 322 -22.11 9.85 -15.40
C ASN A 322 -22.16 8.65 -14.44
N HIS A 323 -21.03 8.27 -13.85
CA HIS A 323 -20.88 7.16 -12.88
C HIS A 323 -21.55 5.85 -13.33
N THR A 324 -21.53 5.57 -14.61
CA THR A 324 -22.13 4.35 -15.16
C THR A 324 -21.20 3.16 -14.93
N THR A 325 -21.75 2.07 -14.42
CA THR A 325 -20.99 0.84 -14.20
C THR A 325 -20.40 0.31 -15.49
N ILE A 326 -19.09 0.10 -15.53
CA ILE A 326 -18.38 -0.53 -16.63
C ILE A 326 -18.50 -2.05 -16.51
N ASN A 327 -18.73 -2.73 -17.64
CA ASN A 327 -18.72 -4.19 -17.71
C ASN A 327 -17.34 -4.64 -18.19
N TYR A 328 -16.50 -5.05 -17.26
CA TYR A 328 -15.14 -5.51 -17.57
C TYR A 328 -15.13 -6.94 -18.13
N PRO A 329 -14.08 -7.33 -18.86
CA PRO A 329 -13.84 -8.73 -19.21
C PRO A 329 -13.74 -9.61 -17.98
N GLN A 330 -13.97 -10.89 -18.14
CA GLN A 330 -13.71 -11.85 -17.06
C GLN A 330 -12.22 -11.83 -16.72
N ASN A 331 -11.91 -11.82 -15.41
CA ASN A 331 -10.55 -11.75 -14.87
C ASN A 331 -9.80 -10.44 -15.19
N TYR A 332 -10.51 -9.35 -15.47
CA TYR A 332 -9.92 -8.03 -15.49
C TYR A 332 -9.66 -7.56 -14.04
N PRO A 333 -8.54 -6.92 -13.71
CA PRO A 333 -7.44 -6.54 -14.62
C PRO A 333 -6.34 -7.61 -14.79
N ASP A 334 -6.38 -8.74 -14.10
CA ASP A 334 -5.29 -9.74 -14.04
C ASP A 334 -4.80 -10.19 -15.41
N ILE A 335 -5.73 -10.42 -16.35
CA ILE A 335 -5.38 -10.81 -17.73
C ILE A 335 -4.58 -9.74 -18.50
N TRP A 336 -4.53 -8.52 -17.98
CA TRP A 336 -3.81 -7.38 -18.56
C TRP A 336 -2.49 -7.10 -17.81
N ASN A 337 -2.25 -7.85 -16.73
CA ASN A 337 -1.11 -7.62 -15.86
C ASN A 337 0.12 -8.42 -16.37
N GLN A 338 0.86 -7.85 -17.31
CA GLN A 338 2.15 -8.37 -17.79
C GLN A 338 3.26 -7.64 -17.04
N THR A 339 3.65 -8.16 -15.88
CA THR A 339 4.59 -7.50 -14.98
C THR A 339 5.61 -8.48 -14.42
N VAL A 340 6.83 -8.02 -14.16
CA VAL A 340 7.77 -8.71 -13.29
C VAL A 340 7.72 -8.12 -11.89
N LEU A 341 7.66 -9.00 -10.88
CA LEU A 341 7.54 -8.66 -9.48
C LEU A 341 8.87 -8.87 -8.73
N ALA A 342 9.10 -8.07 -7.68
CA ALA A 342 10.13 -8.36 -6.70
C ALA A 342 9.75 -9.58 -5.85
N ASP A 343 10.74 -10.43 -5.53
CA ASP A 343 10.50 -11.58 -4.65
C ASP A 343 10.29 -11.11 -3.19
N ALA A 344 9.07 -11.22 -2.71
CA ALA A 344 8.64 -10.79 -1.38
C ALA A 344 9.32 -11.50 -0.19
N GLN A 345 10.19 -12.49 -0.44
CA GLN A 345 10.98 -13.13 0.63
C GLN A 345 12.15 -12.28 1.13
N TYR A 346 12.44 -11.16 0.47
CA TYR A 346 13.52 -10.24 0.82
C TYR A 346 12.96 -8.94 1.39
N GLU A 347 13.71 -8.33 2.32
CA GLU A 347 13.33 -7.05 2.92
C GLU A 347 13.85 -5.88 2.06
N PRO A 348 13.02 -4.89 1.71
CA PRO A 348 13.45 -3.68 1.00
C PRO A 348 14.47 -2.86 1.79
N GLN A 349 15.24 -2.02 1.12
CA GLN A 349 16.19 -1.10 1.75
C GLN A 349 15.48 0.21 2.12
N MET A 350 15.68 0.70 3.34
CA MET A 350 15.04 1.95 3.82
C MET A 350 15.36 3.21 3.01
N GLU A 351 16.43 3.21 2.19
CA GLU A 351 16.83 4.37 1.35
C GLU A 351 17.36 3.85 0.00
N ALA A 352 16.49 3.28 -0.84
CA ALA A 352 16.86 2.89 -2.19
C ALA A 352 16.98 4.12 -3.09
N ASN A 353 18.12 4.28 -3.78
CA ASN A 353 18.31 5.39 -4.71
C ASN A 353 17.47 5.18 -5.98
N PRO A 354 16.75 6.23 -6.44
CA PRO A 354 15.96 6.14 -7.66
C PRO A 354 16.87 5.96 -8.89
N VAL A 355 16.40 5.19 -9.87
CA VAL A 355 17.03 5.13 -11.18
C VAL A 355 16.66 6.38 -11.99
N THR A 356 17.60 6.88 -12.79
CA THR A 356 17.30 8.01 -13.67
C THR A 356 16.76 7.55 -15.02
N GLN A 357 15.89 8.34 -15.63
CA GLN A 357 15.37 8.11 -16.98
C GLN A 357 16.51 7.82 -18.01
N THR A 358 17.61 8.58 -17.93
CA THR A 358 18.77 8.38 -18.82
C THR A 358 19.47 7.03 -18.61
N ALA A 359 19.56 6.57 -17.35
CA ALA A 359 20.15 5.26 -17.04
C ALA A 359 19.27 4.13 -17.57
N ALA A 360 17.95 4.20 -17.36
CA ALA A 360 17.00 3.23 -17.89
C ALA A 360 17.05 3.14 -19.42
N GLN A 361 17.06 4.28 -20.13
CA GLN A 361 17.21 4.33 -21.59
C GLN A 361 18.54 3.74 -22.08
N THR A 362 19.62 3.91 -21.33
CA THR A 362 20.93 3.32 -21.68
C THR A 362 20.89 1.81 -21.57
N VAL A 363 20.28 1.26 -20.51
CA VAL A 363 20.14 -0.19 -20.32
C VAL A 363 19.19 -0.76 -21.36
N LEU A 364 18.04 -0.12 -21.63
CA LEU A 364 17.11 -0.53 -22.68
C LEU A 364 17.84 -0.72 -24.03
N LYS A 365 18.62 0.28 -24.43
CA LYS A 365 19.39 0.20 -25.68
C LYS A 365 20.35 -0.99 -25.69
N SER A 366 21.02 -1.26 -24.57
CA SER A 366 21.95 -2.40 -24.45
C SER A 366 21.20 -3.74 -24.55
N VAL A 367 20.00 -3.87 -23.94
CA VAL A 367 19.19 -5.08 -24.05
C VAL A 367 18.67 -5.28 -25.47
N VAL A 368 18.18 -4.23 -26.14
CA VAL A 368 17.73 -4.28 -27.54
C VAL A 368 18.89 -4.69 -28.47
N GLU A 369 20.11 -4.16 -28.27
CA GLU A 369 21.30 -4.58 -29.02
C GLU A 369 21.67 -6.05 -28.76
N HIS A 370 21.39 -6.57 -27.54
CA HIS A 370 21.67 -7.97 -27.19
C HIS A 370 20.68 -8.95 -27.83
N VAL A 371 19.38 -8.63 -27.86
CA VAL A 371 18.35 -9.50 -28.45
C VAL A 371 18.25 -9.35 -29.96
N GLY A 372 18.61 -8.18 -30.50
CA GLY A 372 18.43 -7.78 -31.89
C GLY A 372 18.94 -8.78 -32.96
N PRO A 373 20.11 -9.43 -32.79
CA PRO A 373 20.64 -10.35 -33.79
C PRO A 373 19.76 -11.55 -34.12
N GLY A 374 18.77 -11.84 -33.27
CA GLY A 374 17.88 -12.98 -33.45
C GLY A 374 16.49 -12.63 -33.95
N LEU A 375 16.13 -11.36 -34.06
CA LEU A 375 14.79 -10.88 -34.35
C LEU A 375 14.43 -10.92 -35.84
N ASN A 376 13.15 -11.23 -36.14
CA ASN A 376 12.59 -11.03 -37.47
C ASN A 376 12.24 -9.54 -37.72
N SER A 377 11.79 -9.20 -38.94
CA SER A 377 11.51 -7.81 -39.31
C SER A 377 10.36 -7.19 -38.50
N SER A 378 9.34 -7.94 -38.15
CA SER A 378 8.20 -7.46 -37.33
C SER A 378 8.62 -7.23 -35.88
N GLU A 379 9.39 -8.15 -35.31
CA GLU A 379 9.95 -8.02 -33.96
C GLU A 379 10.93 -6.83 -33.86
N THR A 380 11.77 -6.64 -34.90
CA THR A 380 12.68 -5.48 -34.98
C THR A 380 11.88 -4.17 -34.98
N GLU A 381 10.79 -4.07 -35.75
CA GLU A 381 9.93 -2.89 -35.83
C GLU A 381 9.28 -2.55 -34.48
N LYS A 382 8.85 -3.56 -33.71
CA LYS A 382 8.33 -3.39 -32.35
C LYS A 382 9.36 -2.76 -31.40
N LEU A 383 10.63 -3.11 -31.53
CA LEU A 383 11.70 -2.60 -30.66
C LEU A 383 12.35 -1.30 -31.15
N GLU A 384 12.22 -0.93 -32.43
CA GLU A 384 12.81 0.31 -32.99
C GLU A 384 12.23 1.59 -32.36
N ASN A 385 10.95 1.57 -31.97
CA ASN A 385 10.24 2.70 -31.37
C ASN A 385 9.90 2.49 -29.89
N LEU A 386 10.48 1.47 -29.26
CA LEU A 386 10.22 1.15 -27.86
C LEU A 386 10.76 2.24 -26.94
N ASP A 387 9.90 2.83 -26.13
CA ASP A 387 10.26 3.79 -25.08
C ASP A 387 10.37 3.09 -23.72
N ILE A 388 10.99 3.77 -22.76
CA ILE A 388 11.05 3.34 -21.37
C ILE A 388 10.76 4.54 -20.48
N GLN A 389 9.91 4.36 -19.48
CA GLN A 389 9.55 5.39 -18.52
C GLN A 389 9.83 4.91 -17.10
N VAL A 390 10.39 5.81 -16.28
CA VAL A 390 10.64 5.56 -14.86
C VAL A 390 9.51 6.21 -14.09
N VAL A 391 8.73 5.39 -13.40
CA VAL A 391 7.54 5.78 -12.63
C VAL A 391 7.54 5.09 -11.27
N ASP A 392 6.69 5.48 -10.36
CA ASP A 392 6.46 4.79 -9.09
C ASP A 392 5.37 3.74 -9.32
N LEU A 393 5.78 2.47 -9.47
CA LEU A 393 4.86 1.36 -9.69
C LEU A 393 4.33 0.82 -8.36
N ALA A 394 3.12 0.28 -8.38
CA ALA A 394 2.47 -0.21 -7.17
C ALA A 394 3.14 -1.47 -6.60
N GLU A 395 3.12 -1.60 -5.27
CA GLU A 395 3.55 -2.78 -4.52
C GLU A 395 4.97 -3.27 -4.86
N ASN A 396 5.10 -4.56 -5.20
CA ASN A 396 6.37 -5.19 -5.55
C ASN A 396 6.65 -5.18 -7.06
N THR A 397 5.95 -4.39 -7.85
CA THR A 397 6.12 -4.33 -9.31
C THR A 397 7.46 -3.68 -9.66
N LEU A 398 8.30 -4.40 -10.38
CA LEU A 398 9.62 -3.93 -10.84
C LEU A 398 9.56 -3.31 -12.22
N GLY A 399 8.79 -3.90 -13.11
CA GLY A 399 8.64 -3.48 -14.49
C GLY A 399 7.31 -3.94 -15.06
N ARG A 400 6.95 -3.31 -16.18
CA ARG A 400 5.71 -3.61 -16.90
C ARG A 400 5.83 -3.25 -18.36
N ALA A 401 5.48 -4.19 -19.22
CA ALA A 401 5.40 -3.98 -20.66
C ALA A 401 3.96 -3.61 -21.09
N VAL A 402 3.87 -2.62 -21.95
CA VAL A 402 2.70 -2.37 -22.81
C VAL A 402 3.22 -2.14 -24.22
N PRO A 403 2.40 -2.26 -25.27
CA PRO A 403 2.86 -1.99 -26.62
C PRO A 403 3.53 -0.62 -26.75
N GLY A 404 4.76 -0.61 -27.27
CA GLY A 404 5.53 0.62 -27.47
C GLY A 404 6.24 1.19 -26.24
N THR A 405 5.94 0.74 -25.01
CA THR A 405 6.53 1.33 -23.79
C THR A 405 6.80 0.28 -22.72
N ILE A 406 7.95 0.41 -22.04
CA ILE A 406 8.27 -0.30 -20.82
C ILE A 406 8.24 0.70 -19.65
N TYR A 407 7.50 0.39 -18.61
CA TYR A 407 7.52 1.10 -17.35
C TYR A 407 8.44 0.40 -16.37
N ILE A 408 9.24 1.17 -15.64
CA ILE A 408 10.18 0.67 -14.62
C ILE A 408 9.91 1.39 -13.33
N ASP A 409 9.83 0.65 -12.24
CA ASP A 409 9.70 1.25 -10.92
C ASP A 409 10.87 2.17 -10.58
N ILE A 410 10.59 3.29 -9.93
CA ILE A 410 11.59 4.33 -9.65
C ILE A 410 12.74 3.82 -8.79
N ASN A 411 12.49 2.94 -7.84
CA ASN A 411 13.46 2.48 -6.84
C ASN A 411 13.53 0.95 -6.69
N ALA A 412 12.98 0.19 -7.64
CA ALA A 412 12.88 -1.26 -7.62
C ALA A 412 12.07 -1.78 -6.43
N ALA A 413 10.85 -1.24 -6.22
CA ALA A 413 9.99 -1.58 -5.08
C ALA A 413 10.74 -1.46 -3.72
N GLY A 414 11.63 -0.47 -3.61
CA GLY A 414 12.44 -0.23 -2.42
C GLY A 414 13.72 -1.08 -2.30
N TYR A 415 14.01 -1.99 -3.21
CA TYR A 415 15.25 -2.81 -3.18
C TYR A 415 16.47 -2.08 -3.76
N GLY A 416 16.26 -1.06 -4.60
CA GLY A 416 17.32 -0.36 -5.33
C GLY A 416 17.78 -1.10 -6.58
N TRP A 417 18.11 -0.33 -7.62
CA TRP A 417 18.54 -0.85 -8.91
C TRP A 417 20.04 -1.08 -8.99
N PHE A 418 20.44 -2.26 -9.42
CA PHE A 418 21.77 -2.48 -9.96
C PHE A 418 21.77 -2.10 -11.46
N VAL A 419 22.47 -1.01 -11.77
CA VAL A 419 22.64 -0.50 -13.13
C VAL A 419 24.05 -0.88 -13.62
N ASP A 420 24.14 -1.97 -14.37
CA ASP A 420 25.40 -2.47 -14.91
C ASP A 420 25.94 -1.55 -16.02
N ALA A 421 27.18 -1.10 -15.85
CA ALA A 421 27.85 -0.28 -16.86
C ALA A 421 28.37 -1.11 -18.05
N THR A 422 28.56 -2.42 -17.86
CA THR A 422 29.09 -3.35 -18.85
C THR A 422 28.29 -4.66 -18.93
N PRO A 423 26.96 -4.61 -19.18
CA PRO A 423 26.05 -5.73 -18.98
C PRO A 423 26.37 -6.99 -19.81
N GLY A 424 27.22 -6.90 -20.80
CA GLY A 424 27.63 -8.02 -21.65
C GLY A 424 28.76 -8.90 -21.10
N ASP A 425 29.44 -8.51 -20.00
CA ASP A 425 30.61 -9.25 -19.49
C ASP A 425 30.33 -10.07 -18.20
N HIS A 426 29.21 -9.84 -17.53
CA HIS A 426 28.74 -10.52 -16.31
C HIS A 426 29.78 -10.60 -15.17
N ASN A 427 30.73 -9.67 -15.08
CA ASN A 427 31.83 -9.73 -14.12
C ASN A 427 31.40 -9.67 -12.65
N GLU A 428 30.22 -9.08 -12.38
CA GLU A 428 29.62 -8.96 -11.05
C GLU A 428 28.91 -10.23 -10.58
N PHE A 429 28.82 -11.24 -11.47
CA PHE A 429 28.00 -12.43 -11.25
C PHE A 429 28.81 -13.73 -11.46
N SER A 430 28.24 -14.82 -10.95
CA SER A 430 28.70 -16.19 -11.20
C SER A 430 27.53 -17.07 -11.61
N TYR A 431 27.76 -18.05 -12.51
CA TYR A 431 26.72 -18.97 -12.94
C TYR A 431 26.22 -19.85 -11.79
N SER A 432 24.90 -19.84 -11.56
CA SER A 432 24.19 -20.77 -10.69
C SER A 432 23.50 -21.88 -11.49
N SER A 433 22.98 -21.54 -12.68
CA SER A 433 22.42 -22.46 -13.66
C SER A 433 22.71 -21.94 -15.08
N GLU A 434 22.19 -22.60 -16.12
CA GLU A 434 22.30 -22.12 -17.50
C GLU A 434 21.56 -20.79 -17.74
N LEU A 435 20.51 -20.51 -16.95
CA LEU A 435 19.62 -19.36 -17.14
C LEU A 435 19.66 -18.36 -15.98
N THR A 436 20.49 -18.62 -14.95
CA THR A 436 20.54 -17.80 -13.74
C THR A 436 21.96 -17.56 -13.30
N LEU A 437 22.30 -16.30 -13.09
CA LEU A 437 23.53 -15.84 -12.48
C LEU A 437 23.23 -15.30 -11.08
N LEU A 438 24.15 -15.53 -10.13
CA LEU A 438 24.10 -14.96 -8.79
C LEU A 438 25.22 -13.95 -8.63
N ALA A 439 24.90 -12.81 -8.05
CA ALA A 439 25.85 -11.76 -7.78
C ALA A 439 26.94 -12.25 -6.83
N LEU A 440 28.17 -11.84 -7.10
CA LEU A 440 29.30 -12.09 -6.20
C LEU A 440 29.05 -11.34 -4.87
N PRO A 441 29.32 -11.93 -3.72
CA PRO A 441 29.00 -11.32 -2.40
C PRO A 441 29.61 -9.93 -2.15
N GLN A 442 30.64 -9.58 -2.93
CA GLN A 442 31.34 -8.29 -2.82
C GLN A 442 30.92 -7.29 -3.93
N SER A 443 30.07 -7.70 -4.87
CA SER A 443 29.61 -6.81 -5.93
C SER A 443 28.47 -5.91 -5.46
N GLU A 444 28.28 -4.77 -6.11
CA GLU A 444 27.15 -3.87 -5.86
C GLU A 444 25.80 -4.53 -6.17
N ALA A 445 25.79 -5.48 -7.12
CA ALA A 445 24.61 -6.24 -7.48
C ALA A 445 24.04 -7.10 -6.36
N ALA A 446 24.84 -7.49 -5.34
CA ALA A 446 24.48 -8.55 -4.39
C ALA A 446 23.19 -8.29 -3.57
N LYS A 447 22.75 -7.04 -3.47
CA LYS A 447 21.56 -6.64 -2.69
C LYS A 447 20.56 -5.80 -3.47
N GLN A 448 20.76 -5.66 -4.76
CA GLN A 448 19.96 -4.81 -5.63
C GLN A 448 19.29 -5.66 -6.72
N ILE A 449 18.21 -5.16 -7.28
CA ILE A 449 17.53 -5.77 -8.42
C ILE A 449 18.32 -5.41 -9.69
N ASP A 450 18.56 -6.41 -10.54
CA ASP A 450 19.27 -6.23 -11.81
C ASP A 450 18.36 -5.60 -12.87
N LEU A 451 18.57 -4.33 -13.18
CA LEU A 451 17.77 -3.57 -14.14
C LEU A 451 17.79 -4.20 -15.55
N TRP A 452 18.91 -4.79 -15.94
CA TRP A 452 19.04 -5.46 -17.24
C TRP A 452 18.09 -6.66 -17.35
N SER A 453 17.97 -7.47 -16.29
CA SER A 453 17.06 -8.62 -16.23
C SER A 453 15.59 -8.21 -16.32
N VAL A 454 15.20 -7.13 -15.63
CA VAL A 454 13.84 -6.61 -15.70
C VAL A 454 13.50 -6.12 -17.10
N ILE A 455 14.35 -5.30 -17.71
CA ILE A 455 14.13 -4.80 -19.08
C ILE A 455 14.11 -5.96 -20.09
N LEU A 456 14.93 -6.99 -19.91
CA LEU A 456 14.93 -8.18 -20.76
C LEU A 456 13.61 -8.94 -20.65
N HIS A 457 13.06 -9.08 -19.46
CA HIS A 457 11.75 -9.67 -19.19
C HIS A 457 10.64 -8.92 -19.93
N GLU A 458 10.60 -7.60 -19.76
CA GLU A 458 9.58 -6.76 -20.37
C GLU A 458 9.67 -6.74 -21.92
N ILE A 459 10.89 -6.78 -22.46
CA ILE A 459 11.08 -6.97 -23.91
C ILE A 459 10.49 -8.32 -24.37
N GLY A 460 10.60 -9.36 -23.55
CA GLY A 460 9.97 -10.64 -23.83
C GLY A 460 8.47 -10.52 -24.05
N HIS A 461 7.77 -9.81 -23.18
CA HIS A 461 6.34 -9.53 -23.34
C HIS A 461 6.03 -8.71 -24.61
N ILE A 462 6.80 -7.68 -24.92
CA ILE A 462 6.67 -6.91 -26.18
C ILE A 462 6.80 -7.83 -27.42
N LEU A 463 7.61 -8.86 -27.32
CA LEU A 463 7.82 -9.84 -28.39
C LEU A 463 6.80 -10.98 -28.40
N GLY A 464 5.87 -11.02 -27.40
CA GLY A 464 4.80 -12.00 -27.30
C GLY A 464 5.14 -13.27 -26.50
N HIS A 465 6.17 -13.23 -25.65
CA HIS A 465 6.50 -14.33 -24.74
C HIS A 465 5.67 -14.24 -23.46
N GLU A 466 5.14 -15.36 -23.04
CA GLU A 466 4.44 -15.53 -21.75
C GLU A 466 5.44 -15.82 -20.62
N HIS A 467 4.97 -15.78 -19.36
CA HIS A 467 5.77 -16.18 -18.22
C HIS A 467 6.22 -17.63 -18.30
N GLU A 468 7.45 -17.92 -17.88
CA GLU A 468 8.06 -19.25 -17.83
C GLU A 468 8.54 -19.57 -16.41
N ASP A 469 8.69 -20.86 -16.08
CA ASP A 469 9.17 -21.28 -14.76
C ASP A 469 10.65 -20.91 -14.50
N GLU A 470 11.46 -20.70 -15.56
CA GLU A 470 12.88 -20.42 -15.47
C GLU A 470 13.33 -19.37 -16.52
N GLY A 471 14.44 -18.69 -16.24
CA GLY A 471 15.07 -17.75 -17.17
C GLY A 471 14.50 -16.34 -17.13
N ALA A 472 14.65 -15.59 -18.24
CA ALA A 472 14.29 -14.18 -18.31
C ALA A 472 12.78 -13.95 -18.11
N MET A 473 11.94 -14.90 -18.52
CA MET A 473 10.47 -14.77 -18.41
C MET A 473 9.89 -15.26 -17.07
N GLN A 474 10.72 -15.46 -16.06
CA GLN A 474 10.23 -15.81 -14.73
C GLN A 474 9.54 -14.60 -14.09
N GLU A 475 8.32 -14.80 -13.57
CA GLU A 475 7.44 -13.75 -13.02
C GLU A 475 8.07 -12.94 -11.87
N THR A 476 8.96 -13.56 -11.09
CA THR A 476 9.61 -12.89 -9.94
C THR A 476 11.12 -12.81 -10.09
N LEU A 477 11.70 -11.73 -9.59
CA LEU A 477 13.14 -11.50 -9.54
C LEU A 477 13.62 -11.15 -8.13
N SER A 478 14.62 -11.88 -7.65
CA SER A 478 15.24 -11.62 -6.33
C SER A 478 16.44 -10.67 -6.46
N PRO A 479 16.74 -9.88 -5.42
CA PRO A 479 17.99 -9.11 -5.36
C PRO A 479 19.23 -10.01 -5.56
N GLY A 480 20.21 -9.51 -6.28
CA GLY A 480 21.44 -10.25 -6.57
C GLY A 480 21.30 -11.35 -7.63
N VAL A 481 20.21 -11.37 -8.36
CA VAL A 481 19.97 -12.36 -9.42
C VAL A 481 19.93 -11.68 -10.79
N ARG A 482 20.65 -12.25 -11.78
CA ARG A 482 20.51 -11.91 -13.19
C ARG A 482 19.95 -13.11 -13.95
N LYS A 483 18.93 -12.85 -14.76
CA LYS A 483 18.27 -13.84 -15.60
C LYS A 483 18.74 -13.76 -17.04
N LEU A 484 18.83 -14.92 -17.69
CA LEU A 484 19.27 -15.05 -19.08
C LEU A 484 18.15 -15.62 -19.94
N LEU A 485 18.25 -15.43 -21.25
CA LEU A 485 17.30 -15.97 -22.23
C LEU A 485 17.25 -17.49 -22.19
N SER A 486 16.04 -18.06 -22.25
CA SER A 486 15.85 -19.50 -22.34
C SER A 486 16.39 -20.06 -23.67
N ARG A 487 16.68 -21.38 -23.69
CA ARG A 487 17.12 -22.03 -24.93
C ARG A 487 16.02 -22.10 -25.98
N GLU A 488 14.76 -22.03 -25.58
CA GLU A 488 13.62 -22.03 -26.50
C GLU A 488 13.53 -20.72 -27.25
N TRP A 489 13.70 -19.61 -26.57
CA TRP A 489 13.85 -18.31 -27.19
C TRP A 489 15.03 -18.30 -28.20
N ASN A 490 16.20 -18.87 -27.84
CA ASN A 490 17.34 -19.01 -28.74
C ASN A 490 17.14 -20.04 -29.88
N ARG A 491 16.22 -21.01 -29.77
CA ARG A 491 15.98 -22.02 -30.83
C ARG A 491 15.09 -21.51 -31.94
N ASP A 492 14.14 -20.66 -31.65
CA ASP A 492 13.30 -20.04 -32.67
C ASP A 492 14.14 -19.11 -33.54
N PHE A 493 15.11 -18.40 -32.99
CA PHE A 493 16.12 -17.68 -33.73
C PHE A 493 16.98 -18.56 -34.66
N ASN A 494 17.44 -19.71 -34.16
CA ASN A 494 18.27 -20.63 -34.95
C ASN A 494 17.49 -21.48 -35.97
N SER A 495 16.18 -21.72 -35.76
CA SER A 495 15.37 -22.49 -36.71
C SER A 495 14.98 -21.66 -37.93
N GLN A 496 14.73 -20.37 -37.77
CA GLN A 496 14.46 -19.46 -38.89
C GLN A 496 15.70 -19.19 -39.72
N SER A 497 16.88 -18.97 -39.10
CA SER A 497 18.12 -18.82 -39.83
C SER A 497 18.53 -20.08 -40.61
N LYS A 498 18.34 -21.28 -40.03
CA LYS A 498 18.56 -22.56 -40.73
C LYS A 498 17.54 -22.84 -41.80
N ALA A 499 16.30 -22.40 -41.66
CA ALA A 499 15.30 -22.51 -42.73
C ALA A 499 15.60 -21.59 -43.89
N ALA A 500 16.07 -20.36 -43.62
CA ALA A 500 16.53 -19.43 -44.64
C ALA A 500 17.78 -19.95 -45.36
N ASP A 501 18.80 -20.42 -44.63
CA ASP A 501 20.01 -21.01 -45.21
C ASP A 501 19.72 -22.28 -46.04
N SER A 502 18.78 -23.12 -45.57
CA SER A 502 18.31 -24.30 -46.33
C SER A 502 17.55 -23.92 -47.59
N PHE A 503 16.73 -22.87 -47.54
CA PHE A 503 16.01 -22.35 -48.70
C PHE A 503 16.97 -21.75 -49.72
N PHE A 504 17.94 -20.93 -49.31
CA PHE A 504 18.95 -20.35 -50.21
C PHE A 504 19.86 -21.42 -50.78
N SER A 505 20.25 -22.46 -50.02
CA SER A 505 21.07 -23.56 -50.57
C SER A 505 20.31 -24.38 -51.61
N THR A 506 19.00 -24.60 -51.42
CA THR A 506 18.13 -25.33 -52.38
C THR A 506 17.92 -24.51 -53.64
N VAL A 507 17.75 -23.17 -53.51
CA VAL A 507 17.61 -22.28 -54.68
C VAL A 507 18.91 -22.14 -55.49
N LEU A 508 20.05 -22.17 -54.83
CA LEU A 508 21.38 -22.13 -55.53
C LEU A 508 21.67 -23.45 -56.23
N ASP A 509 21.32 -24.62 -55.66
CA ASP A 509 21.47 -25.91 -56.31
C ASP A 509 20.53 -26.09 -57.53
N GLU A 510 19.32 -25.54 -57.49
CA GLU A 510 18.42 -25.51 -58.65
C GLU A 510 18.89 -24.51 -59.74
N ALA A 511 19.60 -23.40 -59.36
CA ALA A 511 20.14 -22.45 -60.32
C ALA A 511 21.37 -22.96 -61.07
N GLU A 512 22.17 -23.86 -60.48
CA GLU A 512 23.29 -24.52 -61.18
C GLU A 512 22.82 -25.59 -62.17
N LEU A 513 21.59 -26.10 -62.03
CA LEU A 513 21.03 -27.10 -62.95
C LEU A 513 20.40 -26.49 -64.22
N ILE A 514 20.30 -25.18 -64.36
CA ILE A 514 19.74 -24.48 -65.53
C ILE A 514 20.84 -23.91 -66.45
N LEU A 515 22.11 -24.09 -66.13
CA LEU A 515 23.26 -23.60 -66.93
C LEU A 515 24.03 -24.70 -67.63
N PHE A 516 23.39 -25.83 -68.00
CA PHE A 516 23.94 -26.80 -68.98
C PHE A 516 22.94 -27.14 -70.08
#